data_f08fbdf3e88526b30c8776fc2e1724c5
#
_entry.id   f08fbdf3e88526b30c8776fc2e1724c5
#
_cell.length_a   1.000
_cell.length_b   1.000
_cell.length_c   1.000
_cell.angle_alpha   90.00
_cell.angle_beta   90.00
_cell.angle_gamma   90.00
#
_symmetry.space_group_name_H-M   'P 1'
#
loop_
_entity.id
_entity.type
_entity.pdbx_description
1 polymer ?
#
loop_
_entity_poly.entity_id
_entity_poly.type
_entity_poly.pdbx_seq_one_letter_code
_entity_poly.pdbx_strand_id
1 'polypeptide(L)'
;KEILKSAVEKLNSEDVMPCLATVLVGDDPASATYVKNKHNACKKIGIKTMDHKLSADTTQKELDKIINNLNNDKEVHGILVQLPLPKQLNEFATVCRISPIKDVDGLTPQNVGLLSMGKSILKPCTPSGIMEMFYYYKINLEGKNVVMINRSNLIGKPLYHLLSQNNATVITCHSKTKNLNEHCKNAD
;
A
#
# COMPACT_ATOMS: atom_id res chain seq x y z
N LYS A 1 14.54 -10.51 1.39
CA LYS A 1 14.04 -11.33 0.25
C LYS A 1 14.03 -12.81 0.59
N GLU A 2 15.09 -13.35 1.19
CA GLU A 2 15.18 -14.75 1.60
C GLU A 2 14.06 -15.16 2.56
N ILE A 3 13.79 -14.35 3.59
CA ILE A 3 12.68 -14.57 4.54
C ILE A 3 11.33 -14.71 3.82
N LEU A 4 11.04 -13.82 2.87
CA LEU A 4 9.79 -13.88 2.10
C LEU A 4 9.74 -15.12 1.20
N LYS A 5 10.85 -15.47 0.57
CA LYS A 5 10.94 -16.67 -0.27
C LYS A 5 10.69 -17.93 0.56
N SER A 6 11.34 -18.06 1.71
CA SER A 6 11.12 -19.16 2.63
C SER A 6 9.66 -19.26 3.13
N ALA A 7 9.02 -18.10 3.42
CA ALA A 7 7.62 -18.09 3.80
C ALA A 7 6.69 -18.55 2.66
N VAL A 8 6.97 -18.16 1.42
CA VAL A 8 6.22 -18.63 0.24
C VAL A 8 6.44 -20.11 -0.02
N GLU A 9 7.68 -20.61 0.10
CA GLU A 9 8.00 -22.03 -0.03
C GLU A 9 7.22 -22.87 1.00
N LYS A 10 7.11 -22.37 2.24
CA LYS A 10 6.31 -23.03 3.27
C LYS A 10 4.83 -23.10 2.87
N LEU A 11 4.22 -21.99 2.42
CA LEU A 11 2.83 -21.99 1.96
C LEU A 11 2.62 -22.96 0.80
N ASN A 12 3.55 -22.97 -0.17
CA ASN A 12 3.47 -23.90 -1.30
C ASN A 12 3.54 -25.37 -0.86
N SER A 13 4.27 -25.68 0.21
CA SER A 13 4.31 -27.05 0.78
C SER A 13 3.02 -27.44 1.49
N GLU A 14 2.15 -26.48 1.81
CA GLU A 14 0.82 -26.66 2.37
C GLU A 14 -0.28 -26.56 1.28
N ASP A 15 0.08 -26.71 0.00
CA ASP A 15 -0.78 -26.57 -1.18
C ASP A 15 -1.45 -25.19 -1.32
N VAL A 16 -0.88 -24.15 -0.71
CA VAL A 16 -1.32 -22.76 -0.83
C VAL A 16 -0.34 -21.98 -1.71
N MET A 17 -0.74 -21.67 -2.94
CA MET A 17 0.05 -20.81 -3.84
C MET A 17 -0.41 -19.35 -3.72
N PRO A 18 0.35 -18.47 -3.04
CA PRO A 18 -0.03 -17.07 -2.91
C PRO A 18 -0.21 -16.42 -4.29
N CYS A 19 -1.29 -15.67 -4.47
CA CYS A 19 -1.63 -15.00 -5.72
C CYS A 19 -1.99 -13.54 -5.48
N LEU A 20 -1.32 -12.64 -6.20
CA LEU A 20 -1.59 -11.21 -6.24
C LEU A 20 -2.29 -10.87 -7.55
N ALA A 21 -3.52 -10.37 -7.48
CA ALA A 21 -4.20 -9.76 -8.61
C ALA A 21 -3.84 -8.28 -8.70
N THR A 22 -3.42 -7.82 -9.88
CA THR A 22 -3.13 -6.41 -10.15
C THR A 22 -4.11 -5.89 -11.19
N VAL A 23 -4.66 -4.71 -10.93
CA VAL A 23 -5.57 -4.01 -11.84
C VAL A 23 -4.93 -2.69 -12.24
N LEU A 24 -4.65 -2.54 -13.53
CA LEU A 24 -4.12 -1.32 -14.14
C LEU A 24 -5.14 -0.79 -15.15
N VAL A 25 -5.57 0.46 -14.99
CA VAL A 25 -6.50 1.11 -15.92
C VAL A 25 -5.77 2.20 -16.69
N GLY A 26 -5.80 2.10 -18.03
CA GLY A 26 -5.11 3.03 -18.92
C GLY A 26 -3.66 2.65 -19.21
N ASP A 27 -2.94 3.58 -19.81
CA ASP A 27 -1.61 3.36 -20.39
C ASP A 27 -0.54 4.28 -19.79
N ASP A 28 -0.73 4.77 -18.56
CA ASP A 28 0.29 5.59 -17.90
C ASP A 28 1.61 4.82 -17.75
N PRO A 29 2.73 5.32 -18.35
CA PRO A 29 4.00 4.59 -18.36
C PRO A 29 4.61 4.37 -16.96
N ALA A 30 4.38 5.30 -16.03
CA ALA A 30 4.88 5.18 -14.67
C ALA A 30 4.15 4.04 -13.95
N SER A 31 2.82 4.01 -14.02
CA SER A 31 1.97 2.96 -13.46
C SER A 31 2.31 1.58 -14.05
N ALA A 32 2.50 1.48 -15.36
CA ALA A 32 2.90 0.24 -16.04
C ALA A 32 4.27 -0.27 -15.53
N THR A 33 5.23 0.64 -15.33
CA THR A 33 6.56 0.31 -14.79
C THR A 33 6.46 -0.19 -13.35
N TYR A 34 5.63 0.43 -12.50
CA TYR A 34 5.41 -0.02 -11.13
C TYR A 34 4.79 -1.43 -11.07
N VAL A 35 3.76 -1.69 -11.87
CA VAL A 35 3.14 -3.02 -11.96
C VAL A 35 4.16 -4.06 -12.42
N LYS A 36 4.92 -3.78 -13.50
CA LYS A 36 5.99 -4.67 -13.99
C LYS A 36 7.03 -5.00 -12.92
N ASN A 37 7.46 -4.00 -12.13
CA ASN A 37 8.43 -4.22 -11.06
C ASN A 37 7.85 -5.09 -9.93
N LYS A 38 6.57 -4.90 -9.57
CA LYS A 38 5.86 -5.73 -8.60
C LYS A 38 5.77 -7.18 -9.09
N HIS A 39 5.41 -7.42 -10.35
CA HIS A 39 5.39 -8.76 -10.94
C HIS A 39 6.76 -9.44 -10.91
N ASN A 40 7.80 -8.72 -11.30
CA ASN A 40 9.17 -9.24 -11.24
C ASN A 40 9.58 -9.60 -9.80
N ALA A 41 9.16 -8.83 -8.82
CA ALA A 41 9.40 -9.12 -7.41
C ALA A 41 8.63 -10.37 -6.96
N CYS A 42 7.34 -10.47 -7.28
CA CYS A 42 6.51 -11.64 -6.99
C CYS A 42 7.09 -12.92 -7.60
N LYS A 43 7.44 -12.88 -8.88
CA LYS A 43 8.04 -14.02 -9.60
C LYS A 43 9.34 -14.51 -8.93
N LYS A 44 10.18 -13.58 -8.45
CA LYS A 44 11.45 -13.93 -7.78
C LYS A 44 11.29 -14.67 -6.45
N ILE A 45 10.14 -14.54 -5.81
CA ILE A 45 9.86 -15.16 -4.52
C ILE A 45 8.78 -16.25 -4.59
N GLY A 46 8.27 -16.57 -5.80
CA GLY A 46 7.30 -17.65 -6.02
C GLY A 46 5.83 -17.27 -5.78
N ILE A 47 5.49 -15.98 -5.76
CA ILE A 47 4.10 -15.51 -5.73
C ILE A 47 3.53 -15.47 -7.15
N LYS A 48 2.39 -16.11 -7.38
CA LYS A 48 1.62 -16.02 -8.63
C LYS A 48 1.07 -14.62 -8.82
N THR A 49 1.06 -14.11 -10.06
CA THR A 49 0.41 -12.83 -10.38
C THR A 49 -0.70 -13.03 -11.40
N MET A 50 -1.79 -12.30 -11.23
CA MET A 50 -2.93 -12.25 -12.15
C MET A 50 -3.12 -10.78 -12.57
N ASP A 51 -2.97 -10.52 -13.87
CA ASP A 51 -2.92 -9.15 -14.41
C ASP A 51 -4.18 -8.79 -15.13
N HIS A 52 -4.80 -7.69 -14.73
CA HIS A 52 -5.95 -7.09 -15.39
C HIS A 52 -5.55 -5.71 -15.93
N LYS A 53 -5.14 -5.67 -17.20
CA LYS A 53 -4.92 -4.41 -17.91
C LYS A 53 -6.22 -4.00 -18.61
N LEU A 54 -6.77 -2.86 -18.17
CA LEU A 54 -8.03 -2.31 -18.65
C LEU A 54 -7.78 -1.09 -19.52
N SER A 55 -8.67 -0.85 -20.47
CA SER A 55 -8.62 0.34 -21.30
C SER A 55 -8.82 1.63 -20.50
N ALA A 56 -8.28 2.74 -21.00
CA ALA A 56 -8.43 4.05 -20.37
C ALA A 56 -9.89 4.55 -20.32
N ASP A 57 -10.76 4.05 -21.20
CA ASP A 57 -12.19 4.34 -21.28
C ASP A 57 -13.06 3.41 -20.43
N THR A 58 -12.45 2.50 -19.66
CA THR A 58 -13.17 1.61 -18.73
C THR A 58 -14.13 2.39 -17.84
N THR A 59 -15.36 1.90 -17.75
CA THR A 59 -16.38 2.49 -16.89
C THR A 59 -16.24 2.04 -15.43
N GLN A 60 -16.77 2.82 -14.49
CA GLN A 60 -16.79 2.43 -13.08
C GLN A 60 -17.48 1.07 -12.87
N LYS A 61 -18.57 0.81 -13.58
CA LYS A 61 -19.33 -0.45 -13.48
C LYS A 61 -18.50 -1.66 -13.91
N GLU A 62 -17.70 -1.53 -14.96
CA GLU A 62 -16.81 -2.60 -15.42
C GLU A 62 -15.69 -2.87 -14.42
N LEU A 63 -15.05 -1.80 -13.92
CA LEU A 63 -14.02 -1.92 -12.89
C LEU A 63 -14.57 -2.56 -11.62
N ASP A 64 -15.74 -2.13 -11.17
CA ASP A 64 -16.44 -2.68 -10.02
C ASP A 64 -16.72 -4.18 -10.16
N LYS A 65 -17.15 -4.61 -11.35
CA LYS A 65 -17.40 -6.03 -11.66
C LYS A 65 -16.11 -6.85 -11.55
N ILE A 66 -15.00 -6.32 -12.06
CA ILE A 66 -13.70 -7.01 -11.98
C ILE A 66 -13.27 -7.15 -10.51
N ILE A 67 -13.33 -6.08 -9.72
CA ILE A 67 -12.96 -6.12 -8.31
C ILE A 67 -13.85 -7.11 -7.55
N ASN A 68 -15.16 -7.11 -7.80
CA ASN A 68 -16.08 -8.07 -7.18
C ASN A 68 -15.74 -9.52 -7.52
N ASN A 69 -15.36 -9.81 -8.77
CA ASN A 69 -14.91 -11.14 -9.17
C ASN A 69 -13.64 -11.54 -8.42
N LEU A 70 -12.65 -10.64 -8.34
CA LEU A 70 -11.39 -10.88 -7.61
C LEU A 70 -11.62 -11.08 -6.10
N ASN A 71 -12.56 -10.34 -5.50
CA ASN A 71 -12.94 -10.52 -4.11
C ASN A 71 -13.47 -11.94 -3.84
N ASN A 72 -14.25 -12.48 -4.78
CA ASN A 72 -14.90 -13.79 -4.65
C ASN A 72 -14.02 -14.95 -5.13
N ASP A 73 -12.94 -14.67 -5.84
CA ASP A 73 -12.01 -15.70 -6.32
C ASP A 73 -11.14 -16.21 -5.16
N LYS A 74 -11.27 -17.50 -4.84
CA LYS A 74 -10.51 -18.15 -3.76
C LYS A 74 -9.02 -18.29 -4.05
N GLU A 75 -8.64 -18.27 -5.33
CA GLU A 75 -7.24 -18.33 -5.76
C GLU A 75 -6.54 -16.97 -5.63
N VAL A 76 -7.28 -15.88 -5.46
CA VAL A 76 -6.74 -14.53 -5.29
C VAL A 76 -6.63 -14.21 -3.81
N HIS A 77 -5.41 -14.02 -3.32
CA HIS A 77 -5.11 -13.73 -1.92
C HIS A 77 -4.88 -12.25 -1.65
N GLY A 78 -4.48 -11.49 -2.66
CA GLY A 78 -4.28 -10.04 -2.59
C GLY A 78 -4.76 -9.34 -3.85
N ILE A 79 -5.32 -8.15 -3.68
CA ILE A 79 -5.78 -7.28 -4.78
C ILE A 79 -5.06 -5.95 -4.67
N LEU A 80 -4.48 -5.52 -5.78
CA LEU A 80 -3.82 -4.24 -5.94
C LEU A 80 -4.43 -3.51 -7.13
N VAL A 81 -5.07 -2.37 -6.87
CA VAL A 81 -5.50 -1.43 -7.91
C VAL A 81 -4.46 -0.33 -8.02
N GLN A 82 -3.78 -0.28 -9.16
CA GLN A 82 -2.72 0.72 -9.37
C GLN A 82 -3.33 2.12 -9.51
N LEU A 83 -2.96 3.00 -8.60
CA LEU A 83 -3.32 4.41 -8.62
C LEU A 83 -2.22 5.25 -9.28
N PRO A 84 -2.55 6.42 -9.89
CA PRO A 84 -3.90 7.00 -10.00
C PRO A 84 -4.78 6.33 -11.05
N LEU A 85 -6.10 6.45 -10.89
CA LEU A 85 -7.07 6.02 -11.89
C LEU A 85 -7.38 7.15 -12.90
N PRO A 86 -7.85 6.83 -14.12
CA PRO A 86 -8.41 7.81 -15.05
C PRO A 86 -9.52 8.65 -14.40
N LYS A 87 -9.65 9.93 -14.80
CA LYS A 87 -10.50 10.94 -14.14
C LYS A 87 -12.00 10.59 -14.07
N GLN A 88 -12.49 9.75 -14.97
CA GLN A 88 -13.89 9.29 -14.98
C GLN A 88 -14.17 8.23 -13.91
N LEU A 89 -13.16 7.67 -13.28
CA LEU A 89 -13.29 6.68 -12.24
C LEU A 89 -13.16 7.33 -10.85
N ASN A 90 -13.93 6.84 -9.90
CA ASN A 90 -13.87 7.28 -8.52
C ASN A 90 -12.90 6.37 -7.72
N GLU A 91 -11.68 6.86 -7.48
CA GLU A 91 -10.65 6.13 -6.75
C GLU A 91 -11.12 5.67 -5.36
N PHE A 92 -11.80 6.55 -4.62
CA PHE A 92 -12.26 6.22 -3.28
C PHE A 92 -13.32 5.11 -3.30
N ALA A 93 -14.31 5.22 -4.19
CA ALA A 93 -15.33 4.18 -4.35
C ALA A 93 -14.70 2.84 -4.78
N THR A 94 -13.70 2.89 -5.67
CA THR A 94 -12.95 1.72 -6.13
C THR A 94 -12.21 1.04 -4.99
N VAL A 95 -11.48 1.80 -4.18
CA VAL A 95 -10.75 1.27 -3.01
C VAL A 95 -11.72 0.67 -1.99
N CYS A 96 -12.84 1.34 -1.70
CA CYS A 96 -13.86 0.83 -0.77
C CYS A 96 -14.48 -0.49 -1.21
N ARG A 97 -14.38 -0.85 -2.48
CA ARG A 97 -14.93 -2.11 -3.01
C ARG A 97 -14.01 -3.30 -2.82
N ILE A 98 -12.72 -3.07 -2.61
CA ILE A 98 -11.76 -4.14 -2.33
C ILE A 98 -12.10 -4.77 -0.97
N SER A 99 -12.11 -6.10 -0.91
CA SER A 99 -12.24 -6.80 0.37
C SER A 99 -11.08 -6.44 1.30
N PRO A 100 -11.32 -5.96 2.52
CA PRO A 100 -10.26 -5.53 3.44
C PRO A 100 -9.20 -6.59 3.71
N ILE A 101 -9.57 -7.87 3.66
CA ILE A 101 -8.63 -9.00 3.86
C ILE A 101 -7.74 -9.26 2.65
N LYS A 102 -8.09 -8.70 1.47
CA LYS A 102 -7.31 -8.81 0.22
C LYS A 102 -6.67 -7.46 -0.17
N ASP A 103 -6.91 -6.39 0.58
CA ASP A 103 -6.38 -5.04 0.34
C ASP A 103 -4.90 -4.96 0.72
N VAL A 104 -4.02 -5.35 -0.19
CA VAL A 104 -2.57 -5.40 0.08
C VAL A 104 -1.91 -4.03 0.24
N ASP A 105 -2.55 -2.97 -0.20
CA ASP A 105 -2.08 -1.59 -0.01
C ASP A 105 -2.61 -0.95 1.30
N GLY A 106 -3.55 -1.62 2.00
CA GLY A 106 -4.09 -1.17 3.28
C GLY A 106 -4.85 0.16 3.20
N LEU A 107 -5.51 0.43 2.09
CA LEU A 107 -6.15 1.71 1.77
C LEU A 107 -7.66 1.73 2.02
N THR A 108 -8.29 0.57 2.21
CA THR A 108 -9.70 0.53 2.54
C THR A 108 -9.97 1.24 3.87
N PRO A 109 -11.14 1.88 4.04
CA PRO A 109 -11.48 2.58 5.28
C PRO A 109 -11.34 1.69 6.53
N GLN A 110 -11.62 0.40 6.41
CA GLN A 110 -11.44 -0.56 7.50
C GLN A 110 -9.96 -0.72 7.87
N ASN A 111 -9.07 -0.93 6.90
CA ASN A 111 -7.63 -1.10 7.15
C ASN A 111 -7.00 0.20 7.68
N VAL A 112 -7.40 1.35 7.13
CA VAL A 112 -6.97 2.67 7.63
C VAL A 112 -7.42 2.88 9.08
N GLY A 113 -8.66 2.52 9.41
CA GLY A 113 -9.18 2.58 10.78
C GLY A 113 -8.41 1.67 11.73
N LEU A 114 -8.16 0.41 11.32
CA LEU A 114 -7.36 -0.53 12.11
C LEU A 114 -5.92 -0.04 12.29
N LEU A 115 -5.33 0.58 11.25
CA LEU A 115 -4.00 1.16 11.35
C LEU A 115 -3.96 2.28 12.38
N SER A 116 -4.93 3.19 12.38
CA SER A 116 -4.99 4.29 13.35
C SER A 116 -5.13 3.81 14.79
N MET A 117 -5.75 2.65 14.99
CA MET A 117 -5.93 1.99 16.29
C MET A 117 -4.75 1.08 16.70
N GLY A 118 -3.71 0.96 15.88
CA GLY A 118 -2.59 0.04 16.13
C GLY A 118 -2.96 -1.44 15.99
N LYS A 119 -4.04 -1.77 15.26
CA LYS A 119 -4.58 -3.13 15.10
C LYS A 119 -4.52 -3.63 13.65
N SER A 120 -3.81 -2.95 12.76
CA SER A 120 -3.74 -3.33 11.36
C SER A 120 -2.94 -4.61 11.14
N ILE A 121 -3.48 -5.49 10.31
CA ILE A 121 -2.77 -6.66 9.76
C ILE A 121 -2.10 -6.25 8.44
N LEU A 122 -2.84 -5.59 7.55
CA LEU A 122 -2.35 -5.07 6.29
C LEU A 122 -2.01 -3.59 6.43
N LYS A 123 -0.80 -3.21 6.05
CA LYS A 123 -0.27 -1.85 6.16
C LYS A 123 0.20 -1.37 4.79
N PRO A 124 0.05 -0.08 4.47
CA PRO A 124 0.58 0.48 3.23
C PRO A 124 2.08 0.21 3.06
N CYS A 125 2.47 -0.24 1.87
CA CYS A 125 3.81 -0.75 1.62
C CYS A 125 4.91 0.31 1.80
N THR A 126 4.72 1.54 1.28
CA THR A 126 5.73 2.61 1.39
C THR A 126 5.95 3.06 2.84
N PRO A 127 4.92 3.37 3.64
CA PRO A 127 5.09 3.64 5.06
C PRO A 127 5.76 2.50 5.83
N SER A 128 5.38 1.26 5.57
CA SER A 128 6.02 0.09 6.18
C SER A 128 7.48 -0.03 5.80
N GLY A 129 7.82 0.21 4.53
CA GLY A 129 9.21 0.20 4.06
C GLY A 129 10.08 1.29 4.72
N ILE A 130 9.49 2.47 5.01
CA ILE A 130 10.17 3.53 5.77
C ILE A 130 10.46 3.05 7.20
N MET A 131 9.48 2.42 7.85
CA MET A 131 9.67 1.86 9.20
C MET A 131 10.75 0.77 9.21
N GLU A 132 10.77 -0.11 8.21
CA GLU A 132 11.82 -1.13 8.06
C GLU A 132 13.23 -0.50 7.90
N MET A 133 13.35 0.65 7.23
CA MET A 133 14.63 1.37 7.17
C MET A 133 15.06 1.87 8.54
N PHE A 134 14.15 2.43 9.35
CA PHE A 134 14.48 2.83 10.73
C PHE A 134 14.96 1.64 11.55
N TYR A 135 14.28 0.49 11.48
CA TYR A 135 14.71 -0.73 12.17
C TYR A 135 16.08 -1.22 11.67
N TYR A 136 16.28 -1.25 10.36
CA TYR A 136 17.55 -1.70 9.76
C TYR A 136 18.74 -0.85 10.21
N TYR A 137 18.57 0.47 10.23
CA TYR A 137 19.61 1.41 10.67
C TYR A 137 19.65 1.61 12.19
N LYS A 138 18.82 0.88 12.94
CA LYS A 138 18.72 0.97 14.41
C LYS A 138 18.44 2.40 14.89
N ILE A 139 17.64 3.15 14.15
CA ILE A 139 17.21 4.49 14.54
C ILE A 139 16.05 4.33 15.52
N ASN A 140 16.28 4.69 16.79
CA ASN A 140 15.25 4.72 17.81
C ASN A 140 14.34 5.92 17.59
N LEU A 141 13.03 5.69 17.47
CA LEU A 141 12.01 6.73 17.27
C LEU A 141 11.40 7.23 18.58
N GLU A 142 11.58 6.51 19.67
CA GLU A 142 11.01 6.89 20.96
C GLU A 142 11.52 8.25 21.43
N GLY A 143 10.58 9.15 21.71
CA GLY A 143 10.86 10.52 22.14
C GLY A 143 11.40 11.45 21.05
N LYS A 144 11.54 10.99 19.79
CA LYS A 144 12.05 11.79 18.68
C LYS A 144 11.00 12.73 18.10
N ASN A 145 11.46 13.93 17.70
CA ASN A 145 10.66 14.87 16.93
C ASN A 145 10.82 14.60 15.44
N VAL A 146 9.77 14.08 14.82
CA VAL A 146 9.77 13.74 13.41
C VAL A 146 8.95 14.76 12.62
N VAL A 147 9.56 15.43 11.65
CA VAL A 147 8.87 16.31 10.71
C VAL A 147 8.62 15.55 9.41
N MET A 148 7.35 15.35 9.11
CA MET A 148 6.91 14.66 7.91
C MET A 148 6.30 15.65 6.91
N ILE A 149 6.89 15.80 5.73
CA ILE A 149 6.43 16.72 4.67
C ILE A 149 5.55 15.94 3.68
N ASN A 150 4.45 15.41 4.17
CA ASN A 150 3.47 14.67 3.36
C ASN A 150 2.15 14.52 4.15
N ARG A 151 0.99 14.61 3.46
CA ARG A 151 -0.33 14.34 4.05
C ARG A 151 -1.23 13.48 3.17
N SER A 152 -0.64 12.76 2.22
CA SER A 152 -1.41 11.87 1.33
C SER A 152 -2.03 10.70 2.09
N ASN A 153 -3.12 10.15 1.53
CA ASN A 153 -3.72 8.93 2.06
C ASN A 153 -2.82 7.70 1.86
N LEU A 154 -1.96 7.74 0.83
CA LEU A 154 -1.07 6.62 0.49
C LEU A 154 0.16 6.54 1.39
N ILE A 155 0.70 7.67 1.84
CA ILE A 155 1.98 7.72 2.54
C ILE A 155 1.86 8.50 3.85
N GLY A 156 1.50 9.78 3.78
CA GLY A 156 1.59 10.68 4.93
C GLY A 156 0.74 10.22 6.12
N LYS A 157 -0.55 10.05 5.91
CA LYS A 157 -1.44 9.63 7.00
C LYS A 157 -1.07 8.26 7.59
N PRO A 158 -0.84 7.21 6.79
CA PRO A 158 -0.38 5.94 7.33
C PRO A 158 0.95 6.03 8.08
N LEU A 159 1.92 6.77 7.53
CA LEU A 159 3.23 6.93 8.18
C LEU A 159 3.11 7.67 9.52
N TYR A 160 2.25 8.69 9.60
CA TYR A 160 1.94 9.36 10.86
C TYR A 160 1.55 8.37 11.96
N HIS A 161 0.61 7.47 11.64
CA HIS A 161 0.15 6.47 12.61
C HIS A 161 1.28 5.51 13.01
N LEU A 162 2.09 5.05 12.06
CA LEU A 162 3.20 4.14 12.35
C LEU A 162 4.28 4.80 13.22
N LEU A 163 4.64 6.04 12.94
CA LEU A 163 5.61 6.81 13.74
C LEU A 163 5.09 7.06 15.15
N SER A 164 3.84 7.50 15.28
CA SER A 164 3.20 7.74 16.59
C SER A 164 3.11 6.47 17.43
N GLN A 165 2.81 5.32 16.83
CA GLN A 165 2.80 4.02 17.49
C GLN A 165 4.19 3.56 17.95
N ASN A 166 5.25 4.16 17.40
CA ASN A 166 6.64 3.95 17.84
C ASN A 166 7.13 5.07 18.76
N ASN A 167 6.22 5.74 19.45
CA ASN A 167 6.48 6.77 20.46
C ASN A 167 7.19 8.03 19.93
N ALA A 168 7.11 8.31 18.61
CA ALA A 168 7.61 9.56 18.06
C ALA A 168 6.58 10.69 18.22
N THR A 169 7.06 11.91 18.43
CA THR A 169 6.29 13.14 18.26
C THR A 169 6.31 13.53 16.79
N VAL A 170 5.15 13.58 16.12
CA VAL A 170 5.08 13.77 14.68
C VAL A 170 4.44 15.10 14.31
N ILE A 171 5.18 15.93 13.59
CA ILE A 171 4.67 17.17 12.98
C ILE A 171 4.42 16.90 11.51
N THR A 172 3.16 17.02 11.08
CA THR A 172 2.80 16.86 9.66
C THR A 172 2.80 18.20 8.95
N CYS A 173 3.72 18.36 8.01
CA CYS A 173 3.85 19.53 7.13
C CYS A 173 3.36 19.23 5.72
N HIS A 174 2.92 20.28 5.01
CA HIS A 174 2.37 20.17 3.67
C HIS A 174 2.47 21.51 2.91
N SER A 175 2.01 21.55 1.67
CA SER A 175 2.10 22.74 0.79
C SER A 175 1.47 24.04 1.34
N LYS A 176 0.69 23.96 2.42
CA LYS A 176 0.08 25.12 3.10
C LYS A 176 0.71 25.40 4.47
N THR A 177 1.73 24.63 4.88
CA THR A 177 2.44 24.86 6.14
C THR A 177 3.23 26.16 6.04
N LYS A 178 3.05 27.02 7.01
CA LYS A 178 3.87 28.24 7.18
C LYS A 178 5.15 27.87 7.95
N ASN A 179 6.22 28.62 7.71
CA ASN A 179 7.48 28.49 8.43
C ASN A 179 8.06 27.06 8.43
N LEU A 180 7.98 26.36 7.28
CA LEU A 180 8.44 24.97 7.16
C LEU A 180 9.87 24.78 7.68
N ASN A 181 10.75 25.74 7.43
CA ASN A 181 12.16 25.70 7.87
C ASN A 181 12.28 25.63 9.41
N GLU A 182 11.40 26.31 10.15
CA GLU A 182 11.43 26.28 11.62
C GLU A 182 11.04 24.90 12.15
N HIS A 183 10.02 24.29 11.54
CA HIS A 183 9.65 22.92 11.89
C HIS A 183 10.80 21.95 11.63
N CYS A 184 11.46 22.05 10.45
CA CYS A 184 12.56 21.15 10.10
C CYS A 184 13.81 21.34 10.96
N LYS A 185 14.11 22.56 11.41
CA LYS A 185 15.27 22.84 12.29
C LYS A 185 15.15 22.17 13.66
N ASN A 186 13.93 21.94 14.13
CA ASN A 186 13.65 21.35 15.43
C ASN A 186 13.38 19.83 15.36
N ALA A 187 13.61 19.22 14.19
CA ALA A 187 13.50 17.78 14.00
C ALA A 187 14.81 17.07 14.34
N ASP A 188 14.69 15.82 14.85
CA ASP A 188 15.81 14.91 15.05
C ASP A 188 16.21 14.21 13.74
#